data_c6944c862757bbfaa8c6c96bc4fd2245
#
_entry.id   c6944c862757bbfaa8c6c96bc4fd2245
#
_cell.length_a   1.000
_cell.length_b   1.000
_cell.length_c   1.000
_cell.angle_alpha   90.00
_cell.angle_beta   90.00
_cell.angle_gamma   90.00
#
_symmetry.space_group_name_H-M   'P 1'
#
loop_
_entity.id
_entity.type
_entity.pdbx_description
1 polymer ?
#
loop_
_entity_poly.entity_id
_entity_poly.type
_entity_poly.pdbx_seq_one_letter_code
_entity_poly.pdbx_strand_id
1 'polypeptide(L)'
;MRIPPAIIAIGRNYADHAAEMGTKTDERPMVFMKNPASVCRHGDTIVIPRVCREGGPQVDYEGELAFEIARDCRDVPEAEAMSVIAGYRVANDVSARWWQKTGSGGQFCRGKSFDTFCPMTDLVPAGAVQDPQDLDIETILNGQTVQKANTRLMVFPIRFLVAELSRGMTLLAGTIVLTGTPAGVGAGRTPPLYLKDGDTVEVKIAKVGHLVNRVREE
;
A
#
# COMPACT_ATOMS: atom_id res chain seq x y z
N MET A 1 1.15 -17.12 -4.91
CA MET A 1 0.15 -16.36 -4.12
C MET A 1 -1.21 -16.55 -4.78
N ARG A 2 -2.28 -16.71 -4.01
CA ARG A 2 -3.65 -16.74 -4.55
C ARG A 2 -4.07 -15.29 -4.83
N ILE A 3 -4.80 -15.05 -5.93
CA ILE A 3 -5.41 -13.75 -6.21
C ILE A 3 -6.43 -13.44 -5.10
N PRO A 4 -6.33 -12.31 -4.40
CA PRO A 4 -7.27 -11.95 -3.35
C PRO A 4 -8.65 -11.60 -3.93
N PRO A 5 -9.75 -11.80 -3.20
CA PRO A 5 -11.08 -11.42 -3.67
C PRO A 5 -11.25 -9.90 -3.81
N ALA A 6 -10.51 -9.13 -3.01
CA ALA A 6 -10.45 -7.67 -3.07
C ALA A 6 -9.12 -7.16 -2.53
N ILE A 7 -8.69 -5.98 -3.01
CA ILE A 7 -7.64 -5.17 -2.40
C ILE A 7 -8.24 -3.81 -2.07
N ILE A 8 -8.34 -3.53 -0.78
CA ILE A 8 -8.79 -2.24 -0.26
C ILE A 8 -7.55 -1.46 0.18
N ALA A 9 -7.47 -0.19 -0.14
CA ALA A 9 -6.32 0.64 0.19
C ALA A 9 -6.77 1.93 0.88
N ILE A 10 -5.93 2.41 1.80
CA ILE A 10 -6.18 3.59 2.63
C ILE A 10 -5.22 4.70 2.21
N GLY A 11 -5.79 5.80 1.72
CA GLY A 11 -5.01 7.00 1.43
C GLY A 11 -4.80 7.88 2.66
N ARG A 12 -3.67 8.62 2.69
CA ARG A 12 -3.38 9.68 3.67
C ARG A 12 -3.39 9.22 5.13
N ASN A 13 -2.99 8.00 5.40
CA ASN A 13 -2.99 7.43 6.76
C ASN A 13 -1.75 7.79 7.60
N TYR A 14 -0.89 8.67 7.09
CA TYR A 14 0.23 9.27 7.84
C TYR A 14 0.18 10.79 7.67
N ALA A 15 0.20 11.51 8.78
CA ALA A 15 0.04 12.97 8.78
C ALA A 15 1.14 13.68 7.95
N ASP A 16 2.39 13.21 8.10
CA ASP A 16 3.53 13.78 7.38
C ASP A 16 3.41 13.56 5.85
N HIS A 17 2.89 12.39 5.43
CA HIS A 17 2.62 12.11 4.02
C HIS A 17 1.49 13.01 3.48
N ALA A 18 0.42 13.21 4.22
CA ALA A 18 -0.65 14.12 3.81
C ALA A 18 -0.12 15.56 3.63
N ALA A 19 0.72 16.04 4.56
CA ALA A 19 1.36 17.35 4.48
C ALA A 19 2.32 17.47 3.29
N GLU A 20 3.16 16.45 3.03
CA GLU A 20 4.07 16.35 1.87
C GLU A 20 3.30 16.50 0.55
N MET A 21 2.14 15.89 0.45
CA MET A 21 1.28 15.93 -0.75
C MET A 21 0.39 17.19 -0.81
N GLY A 22 0.61 18.17 0.08
CA GLY A 22 -0.15 19.43 0.13
C GLY A 22 -1.62 19.26 0.56
N THR A 23 -1.91 18.18 1.30
CA THR A 23 -3.27 17.88 1.78
C THR A 23 -3.28 17.77 3.31
N LYS A 24 -4.48 17.65 3.89
CA LYS A 24 -4.67 17.35 5.31
C LYS A 24 -5.13 15.90 5.45
N THR A 25 -4.96 15.34 6.64
CA THR A 25 -5.62 14.10 7.02
C THR A 25 -7.13 14.32 7.08
N ASP A 26 -7.87 13.34 6.60
CA ASP A 26 -9.32 13.36 6.62
C ASP A 26 -9.85 12.94 8.01
N GLU A 27 -11.11 13.28 8.33
CA GLU A 27 -11.78 12.83 9.56
C GLU A 27 -12.14 11.32 9.50
N ARG A 28 -12.18 10.76 8.30
CA ARG A 28 -12.43 9.34 8.01
C ARG A 28 -11.41 8.81 7.01
N PRO A 29 -11.14 7.50 7.02
CA PRO A 29 -10.21 6.92 6.06
C PRO A 29 -10.65 7.20 4.61
N MET A 30 -9.72 7.70 3.79
CA MET A 30 -9.90 7.73 2.35
C MET A 30 -9.73 6.31 1.82
N VAL A 31 -10.81 5.70 1.35
CA VAL A 31 -10.83 4.31 0.88
C VAL A 31 -10.87 4.28 -0.64
N PHE A 32 -10.02 3.46 -1.24
CA PHE A 32 -10.06 3.13 -2.66
C PHE A 32 -9.71 1.65 -2.86
N MET A 33 -9.85 1.15 -4.08
CA MET A 33 -9.55 -0.23 -4.42
C MET A 33 -8.44 -0.31 -5.46
N LYS A 34 -7.71 -1.43 -5.43
CA LYS A 34 -6.82 -1.85 -6.52
C LYS A 34 -7.41 -3.09 -7.18
N ASN A 35 -7.18 -3.22 -8.50
CA ASN A 35 -7.51 -4.45 -9.20
C ASN A 35 -6.73 -5.63 -8.61
N PRO A 36 -7.37 -6.73 -8.18
CA PRO A 36 -6.66 -7.91 -7.69
C PRO A 36 -5.62 -8.48 -8.67
N ALA A 37 -5.79 -8.27 -9.98
CA ALA A 37 -4.81 -8.66 -10.99
C ALA A 37 -3.49 -7.86 -10.92
N SER A 38 -3.45 -6.74 -10.20
CA SER A 38 -2.22 -5.95 -10.00
C SER A 38 -1.19 -6.61 -9.08
N VAL A 39 -1.56 -7.70 -8.39
CA VAL A 39 -0.66 -8.39 -7.45
C VAL A 39 0.51 -9.05 -8.17
N CYS A 40 1.71 -8.84 -7.65
CA CYS A 40 2.88 -9.62 -7.98
C CYS A 40 3.69 -9.93 -6.70
N ARG A 41 4.72 -10.78 -6.80
CA ARG A 41 5.45 -11.32 -5.65
C ARG A 41 6.77 -10.60 -5.43
N HIS A 42 7.37 -10.86 -4.29
CA HIS A 42 8.79 -10.61 -4.07
C HIS A 42 9.62 -11.25 -5.21
N GLY A 43 10.53 -10.48 -5.78
CA GLY A 43 11.39 -10.92 -6.90
C GLY A 43 10.79 -10.76 -8.29
N ASP A 44 9.45 -10.60 -8.42
CA ASP A 44 8.83 -10.30 -9.71
C ASP A 44 9.20 -8.88 -10.17
N THR A 45 9.10 -8.64 -11.47
CA THR A 45 9.38 -7.33 -12.06
C THR A 45 8.14 -6.44 -12.00
N ILE A 46 8.26 -5.22 -11.48
CA ILE A 46 7.29 -4.15 -11.67
C ILE A 46 7.41 -3.67 -13.11
N VAL A 47 6.36 -3.83 -13.91
CA VAL A 47 6.34 -3.42 -15.31
C VAL A 47 5.58 -2.12 -15.44
N ILE A 48 6.27 -1.05 -15.86
CA ILE A 48 5.65 0.24 -16.18
C ILE A 48 5.07 0.16 -17.58
N PRO A 49 3.74 0.10 -17.76
CA PRO A 49 3.15 -0.06 -19.06
C PRO A 49 3.28 1.23 -19.88
N ARG A 50 3.33 1.09 -21.22
CA ARG A 50 3.49 2.24 -22.16
C ARG A 50 2.48 3.36 -21.93
N VAL A 51 1.27 3.01 -21.50
CA VAL A 51 0.21 4.00 -21.22
C VAL A 51 0.61 4.94 -20.06
N CYS A 52 1.53 4.56 -19.19
CA CYS A 52 2.07 5.41 -18.12
C CYS A 52 3.07 6.47 -18.63
N ARG A 53 3.38 6.51 -19.94
CA ARG A 53 4.13 7.62 -20.55
C ARG A 53 3.25 8.85 -20.81
N GLU A 54 1.93 8.67 -20.82
CA GLU A 54 0.99 9.79 -20.86
C GLU A 54 1.14 10.64 -19.59
N GLY A 55 1.28 11.95 -19.76
CA GLY A 55 1.53 12.88 -18.64
C GLY A 55 2.97 12.93 -18.13
N GLY A 56 3.92 12.24 -18.77
CA GLY A 56 5.35 12.22 -18.42
C GLY A 56 5.71 11.19 -17.35
N PRO A 57 6.94 11.21 -16.81
CA PRO A 57 7.36 10.33 -15.72
C PRO A 57 6.46 10.50 -14.51
N GLN A 58 5.91 9.41 -13.99
CA GLN A 58 4.83 9.49 -13.01
C GLN A 58 4.68 8.28 -12.08
N VAL A 59 5.39 7.17 -12.35
CA VAL A 59 5.22 5.94 -11.56
C VAL A 59 6.03 6.05 -10.28
N ASP A 60 5.36 5.92 -9.16
CA ASP A 60 5.87 6.18 -7.83
C ASP A 60 5.77 4.93 -6.96
N TYR A 61 6.57 4.90 -5.89
CA TYR A 61 6.61 3.86 -4.87
C TYR A 61 5.87 4.32 -3.61
N GLU A 62 5.22 3.38 -2.94
CA GLU A 62 4.56 3.57 -1.65
C GLU A 62 4.72 2.31 -0.81
N GLY A 63 5.74 2.27 0.06
CA GLY A 63 5.93 1.16 0.99
C GLY A 63 4.85 1.15 2.07
N GLU A 64 4.21 -0.02 2.30
CA GLU A 64 3.07 -0.16 3.19
C GLU A 64 3.08 -1.47 3.97
N LEU A 65 2.57 -1.42 5.19
CA LEU A 65 2.07 -2.61 5.86
C LEU A 65 0.72 -2.98 5.23
N ALA A 66 0.52 -4.26 4.97
CA ALA A 66 -0.78 -4.79 4.57
C ALA A 66 -1.23 -5.87 5.54
N PHE A 67 -2.54 -6.02 5.75
CA PHE A 67 -3.12 -7.14 6.48
C PHE A 67 -4.14 -7.90 5.64
N GLU A 68 -4.33 -9.18 5.94
CA GLU A 68 -5.26 -10.07 5.24
C GLU A 68 -6.38 -10.52 6.18
N ILE A 69 -7.62 -10.51 5.70
CA ILE A 69 -8.81 -10.95 6.45
C ILE A 69 -8.87 -12.48 6.50
N ALA A 70 -9.00 -13.04 7.71
CA ALA A 70 -8.97 -14.48 7.97
C ALA A 70 -10.27 -15.21 7.61
N ARG A 71 -11.42 -14.58 7.82
CA ARG A 71 -12.76 -15.11 7.59
C ARG A 71 -13.70 -14.01 7.17
N ASP A 72 -14.77 -14.36 6.48
CA ASP A 72 -15.83 -13.39 6.17
C ASP A 72 -16.31 -12.72 7.45
N CYS A 73 -16.37 -11.39 7.43
CA CYS A 73 -16.77 -10.62 8.58
C CYS A 73 -17.50 -9.34 8.16
N ARG A 74 -18.37 -8.86 9.05
CA ARG A 74 -19.17 -7.65 8.87
C ARG A 74 -19.47 -7.04 10.23
N ASP A 75 -19.55 -5.71 10.29
CA ASP A 75 -19.89 -4.96 11.52
C ASP A 75 -19.03 -5.38 12.74
N VAL A 76 -17.73 -5.56 12.52
CA VAL A 76 -16.76 -6.02 13.53
C VAL A 76 -16.51 -4.90 14.54
N PRO A 77 -16.78 -5.13 15.85
CA PRO A 77 -16.40 -4.15 16.87
C PRO A 77 -14.88 -3.94 16.91
N GLU A 78 -14.42 -2.73 17.20
CA GLU A 78 -13.00 -2.41 17.25
C GLU A 78 -12.22 -3.31 18.24
N ALA A 79 -12.84 -3.67 19.35
CA ALA A 79 -12.26 -4.59 20.35
C ALA A 79 -12.00 -6.01 19.81
N GLU A 80 -12.73 -6.43 18.78
CA GLU A 80 -12.63 -7.75 18.15
C GLU A 80 -11.82 -7.73 16.85
N ALA A 81 -11.46 -6.55 16.36
CA ALA A 81 -10.86 -6.35 15.04
C ALA A 81 -9.64 -7.24 14.76
N MET A 82 -8.77 -7.42 15.75
CA MET A 82 -7.55 -8.22 15.58
C MET A 82 -7.86 -9.73 15.40
N SER A 83 -9.01 -10.21 15.86
CA SER A 83 -9.41 -11.62 15.76
C SER A 83 -9.82 -12.06 14.34
N VAL A 84 -10.05 -11.11 13.44
CA VAL A 84 -10.41 -11.38 12.04
C VAL A 84 -9.24 -11.20 11.07
N ILE A 85 -8.02 -10.94 11.57
CA ILE A 85 -6.81 -10.79 10.76
C ILE A 85 -6.07 -12.13 10.68
N ALA A 86 -5.81 -12.60 9.45
CA ALA A 86 -5.02 -13.80 9.18
C ALA A 86 -3.51 -13.56 9.40
N GLY A 87 -3.04 -12.37 9.02
CA GLY A 87 -1.63 -12.00 9.11
C GLY A 87 -1.31 -10.73 8.35
N TYR A 88 0.00 -10.49 8.18
CA TYR A 88 0.55 -9.26 7.64
C TYR A 88 1.49 -9.55 6.46
N ARG A 89 1.62 -8.56 5.59
CA ARG A 89 2.52 -8.57 4.43
C ARG A 89 3.25 -7.23 4.33
N VAL A 90 4.43 -7.25 3.75
CA VAL A 90 5.04 -6.04 3.20
C VAL A 90 4.48 -5.85 1.80
N ALA A 91 4.02 -4.65 1.48
CA ALA A 91 3.49 -4.30 0.17
C ALA A 91 4.11 -3.00 -0.37
N ASN A 92 3.99 -2.81 -1.69
CA ASN A 92 4.28 -1.55 -2.35
C ASN A 92 3.05 -1.15 -3.17
N ASP A 93 2.38 -0.07 -2.78
CA ASP A 93 1.23 0.49 -3.50
C ASP A 93 1.70 1.36 -4.68
N VAL A 94 2.27 0.71 -5.70
CA VAL A 94 2.80 1.39 -6.89
C VAL A 94 1.71 2.24 -7.55
N SER A 95 2.06 3.49 -7.88
CA SER A 95 1.09 4.53 -8.24
C SER A 95 1.53 5.31 -9.47
N ALA A 96 0.74 5.28 -10.53
CA ALA A 96 0.88 6.18 -11.68
C ALA A 96 0.17 7.50 -11.38
N ARG A 97 0.90 8.53 -10.97
CA ARG A 97 0.36 9.79 -10.38
C ARG A 97 -0.55 10.57 -11.30
N TRP A 98 -0.23 10.64 -12.61
CA TRP A 98 -1.12 11.32 -13.57
C TRP A 98 -2.45 10.56 -13.70
N TRP A 99 -2.38 9.21 -13.81
CA TRP A 99 -3.57 8.36 -13.86
C TRP A 99 -4.34 8.36 -12.54
N GLN A 100 -3.69 8.51 -11.41
CA GLN A 100 -4.33 8.64 -10.11
C GLN A 100 -5.18 9.92 -9.99
N LYS A 101 -4.79 10.99 -10.70
CA LYS A 101 -5.40 12.31 -10.63
C LYS A 101 -6.11 12.67 -11.94
N THR A 102 -5.39 13.27 -12.87
CA THR A 102 -5.91 13.87 -14.09
C THR A 102 -6.47 12.83 -15.07
N GLY A 103 -5.73 11.75 -15.31
CA GLY A 103 -6.08 10.72 -16.29
C GLY A 103 -7.31 9.89 -15.95
N SER A 104 -7.80 9.95 -14.71
CA SER A 104 -8.96 9.20 -14.23
C SER A 104 -10.01 10.07 -13.52
N GLY A 105 -10.06 11.37 -13.83
CA GLY A 105 -11.03 12.28 -13.23
C GLY A 105 -10.95 12.35 -11.68
N GLY A 106 -9.75 12.19 -11.11
CA GLY A 106 -9.52 12.19 -9.67
C GLY A 106 -9.78 10.86 -8.97
N GLN A 107 -10.12 9.79 -9.69
CA GLN A 107 -10.34 8.45 -9.12
C GLN A 107 -9.01 7.66 -9.04
N PHE A 108 -8.66 7.18 -7.86
CA PHE A 108 -7.35 6.56 -7.61
C PHE A 108 -7.19 5.18 -8.25
N CYS A 109 -8.28 4.44 -8.37
CA CYS A 109 -8.30 3.02 -8.71
C CYS A 109 -7.45 2.69 -9.94
N ARG A 110 -7.64 3.39 -11.08
CA ARG A 110 -6.92 3.10 -12.31
C ARG A 110 -5.41 3.31 -12.18
N GLY A 111 -4.98 4.45 -11.63
CA GLY A 111 -3.56 4.78 -11.45
C GLY A 111 -2.80 3.83 -10.53
N LYS A 112 -3.53 3.04 -9.75
CA LYS A 112 -2.99 2.08 -8.78
C LYS A 112 -3.23 0.60 -9.16
N SER A 113 -3.82 0.34 -10.33
CA SER A 113 -4.32 -1.00 -10.71
C SER A 113 -3.71 -1.59 -11.97
N PHE A 114 -2.65 -1.00 -12.51
CA PHE A 114 -1.92 -1.64 -13.61
C PHE A 114 -1.31 -2.96 -13.13
N ASP A 115 -1.12 -3.91 -14.04
CA ASP A 115 -0.49 -5.19 -13.73
C ASP A 115 0.85 -4.96 -13.03
N THR A 116 1.17 -5.80 -12.04
CA THR A 116 2.36 -5.71 -11.18
C THR A 116 2.46 -4.48 -10.25
N PHE A 117 1.43 -3.63 -10.17
CA PHE A 117 1.44 -2.43 -9.32
C PHE A 117 1.09 -2.69 -7.85
N CYS A 118 0.99 -3.97 -7.44
CA CYS A 118 0.81 -4.35 -6.05
C CYS A 118 1.75 -5.49 -5.65
N PRO A 119 3.08 -5.26 -5.68
CA PRO A 119 4.03 -6.24 -5.16
C PRO A 119 3.80 -6.47 -3.68
N MET A 120 3.88 -7.73 -3.22
CA MET A 120 3.82 -8.06 -1.80
C MET A 120 4.55 -9.34 -1.44
N THR A 121 4.93 -9.46 -0.17
CA THR A 121 5.54 -10.68 0.38
C THR A 121 4.50 -11.78 0.62
N ASP A 122 4.97 -12.98 0.96
CA ASP A 122 4.11 -13.99 1.55
C ASP A 122 3.55 -13.52 2.90
N LEU A 123 2.45 -14.16 3.34
CA LEU A 123 1.76 -13.83 4.57
C LEU A 123 2.57 -14.28 5.80
N VAL A 124 2.81 -13.37 6.72
CA VAL A 124 3.29 -13.68 8.06
C VAL A 124 2.07 -13.82 8.98
N PRO A 125 1.84 -14.98 9.62
CA PRO A 125 0.68 -15.18 10.48
C PRO A 125 0.54 -14.12 11.56
N ALA A 126 -0.69 -13.70 11.88
CA ALA A 126 -0.96 -12.64 12.87
C ALA A 126 -0.29 -12.91 14.22
N GLY A 127 -0.30 -14.16 14.69
CA GLY A 127 0.34 -14.56 15.97
C GLY A 127 1.87 -14.45 15.99
N ALA A 128 2.52 -14.28 14.83
CA ALA A 128 3.97 -14.07 14.76
C ALA A 128 4.38 -12.58 14.88
N VAL A 129 3.42 -11.66 14.78
CA VAL A 129 3.63 -10.22 14.90
C VAL A 129 2.96 -9.73 16.18
N GLN A 130 3.76 -9.45 17.20
CA GLN A 130 3.26 -9.13 18.55
C GLN A 130 2.44 -7.84 18.57
N ASP A 131 2.95 -6.78 17.93
CA ASP A 131 2.25 -5.51 17.79
C ASP A 131 2.44 -4.94 16.38
N PRO A 132 1.44 -5.07 15.50
CA PRO A 132 1.51 -4.53 14.15
C PRO A 132 1.40 -2.99 14.11
N GLN A 133 1.06 -2.36 15.22
CA GLN A 133 0.98 -0.92 15.35
C GLN A 133 2.29 -0.28 15.84
N ASP A 134 3.35 -1.08 16.07
CA ASP A 134 4.70 -0.59 16.42
C ASP A 134 5.78 -1.35 15.62
N LEU A 135 5.81 -1.13 14.31
CA LEU A 135 6.77 -1.72 13.38
C LEU A 135 7.50 -0.62 12.61
N ASP A 136 8.81 -0.72 12.55
CA ASP A 136 9.59 0.15 11.67
C ASP A 136 9.36 -0.26 10.20
N ILE A 137 9.10 0.75 9.36
CA ILE A 137 8.94 0.63 7.92
C ILE A 137 9.97 1.49 7.20
N GLU A 138 10.61 0.93 6.19
CA GLU A 138 11.61 1.61 5.37
C GLU A 138 11.43 1.22 3.90
N THR A 139 11.45 2.24 3.01
CA THR A 139 11.52 2.03 1.57
C THR A 139 12.87 2.52 1.05
N ILE A 140 13.48 1.70 0.20
CA ILE A 140 14.83 1.93 -0.36
C ILE A 140 14.72 1.89 -1.88
N LEU A 141 15.24 2.91 -2.55
CA LEU A 141 15.34 2.97 -4.00
C LEU A 141 16.82 3.01 -4.40
N ASN A 142 17.28 2.00 -5.15
CA ASN A 142 18.68 1.90 -5.60
C ASN A 142 19.69 2.02 -4.45
N GLY A 143 19.42 1.42 -3.31
CA GLY A 143 20.28 1.44 -2.12
C GLY A 143 20.16 2.70 -1.27
N GLN A 144 19.33 3.67 -1.64
CA GLN A 144 19.08 4.89 -0.85
C GLN A 144 17.75 4.82 -0.14
N THR A 145 17.72 5.05 1.17
CA THR A 145 16.48 5.14 1.95
C THR A 145 15.67 6.37 1.49
N VAL A 146 14.46 6.12 1.03
CA VAL A 146 13.54 7.14 0.52
C VAL A 146 12.32 7.37 1.41
N GLN A 147 11.87 6.35 2.14
CA GLN A 147 10.85 6.48 3.20
C GLN A 147 11.35 5.80 4.46
N LYS A 148 11.08 6.39 5.63
CA LYS A 148 11.36 5.78 6.93
C LYS A 148 10.39 6.29 7.97
N ALA A 149 9.68 5.37 8.62
CA ALA A 149 8.67 5.68 9.62
C ALA A 149 8.44 4.50 10.56
N ASN A 150 7.41 4.60 11.40
CA ASN A 150 6.91 3.51 12.23
C ASN A 150 5.38 3.47 12.12
N THR A 151 4.79 2.28 12.12
CA THR A 151 3.34 2.08 11.97
C THR A 151 2.50 2.72 13.08
N ARG A 152 3.08 3.04 14.23
CA ARG A 152 2.43 3.82 15.30
C ARG A 152 2.03 5.23 14.88
N LEU A 153 2.59 5.75 13.78
CA LEU A 153 2.29 7.07 13.23
C LEU A 153 1.05 7.06 12.30
N MET A 154 0.41 5.91 12.13
CA MET A 154 -0.86 5.84 11.41
C MET A 154 -1.92 6.70 12.10
N VAL A 155 -2.63 7.52 11.32
CA VAL A 155 -3.77 8.32 11.79
C VAL A 155 -4.93 7.42 12.20
N PHE A 156 -5.21 6.41 11.37
CA PHE A 156 -6.22 5.39 11.60
C PHE A 156 -5.53 4.07 11.90
N PRO A 157 -5.50 3.61 13.16
CA PRO A 157 -4.86 2.35 13.54
C PRO A 157 -5.60 1.14 12.93
N ILE A 158 -4.90 0.01 12.81
CA ILE A 158 -5.40 -1.20 12.14
C ILE A 158 -6.76 -1.66 12.70
N ARG A 159 -6.93 -1.65 14.02
CA ARG A 159 -8.21 -2.03 14.65
C ARG A 159 -9.38 -1.15 14.21
N PHE A 160 -9.13 0.16 14.12
CA PHE A 160 -10.11 1.12 13.64
C PHE A 160 -10.43 0.89 12.15
N LEU A 161 -9.41 0.62 11.32
CA LEU A 161 -9.62 0.33 9.89
C LEU A 161 -10.51 -0.91 9.69
N VAL A 162 -10.27 -2.00 10.44
CA VAL A 162 -11.12 -3.19 10.35
C VAL A 162 -12.58 -2.87 10.74
N ALA A 163 -12.78 -2.17 11.85
CA ALA A 163 -14.11 -1.79 12.31
C ALA A 163 -14.82 -0.89 11.30
N GLU A 164 -14.15 0.17 10.83
CA GLU A 164 -14.75 1.13 9.90
C GLU A 164 -15.04 0.50 8.51
N LEU A 165 -14.11 -0.30 7.97
CA LEU A 165 -14.28 -0.96 6.68
C LEU A 165 -15.37 -2.05 6.70
N SER A 166 -15.54 -2.74 7.83
CA SER A 166 -16.56 -3.78 7.95
C SER A 166 -17.94 -3.25 8.27
N ARG A 167 -18.05 -1.96 8.62
CA ARG A 167 -19.34 -1.36 9.01
C ARG A 167 -20.29 -1.28 7.82
N GLY A 168 -21.36 -2.09 7.88
CA GLY A 168 -22.37 -2.22 6.82
C GLY A 168 -21.87 -2.93 5.55
N MET A 169 -20.60 -3.37 5.51
CA MET A 169 -19.97 -4.01 4.34
C MET A 169 -19.29 -5.31 4.74
N THR A 170 -19.49 -6.38 3.97
CA THR A 170 -18.80 -7.66 4.21
C THR A 170 -17.37 -7.60 3.67
N LEU A 171 -16.41 -7.88 4.52
CA LEU A 171 -15.04 -8.17 4.13
C LEU A 171 -14.91 -9.70 3.96
N LEU A 172 -14.60 -10.14 2.74
CA LEU A 172 -14.43 -11.56 2.44
C LEU A 172 -13.08 -12.09 2.97
N ALA A 173 -13.03 -13.35 3.33
CA ALA A 173 -11.77 -14.04 3.66
C ALA A 173 -10.76 -13.90 2.51
N GLY A 174 -9.52 -13.54 2.84
CA GLY A 174 -8.47 -13.28 1.85
C GLY A 174 -8.47 -11.86 1.28
N THR A 175 -9.41 -10.99 1.66
CA THR A 175 -9.31 -9.55 1.33
C THR A 175 -8.03 -8.97 1.93
N ILE A 176 -7.28 -8.25 1.12
CA ILE A 176 -6.06 -7.55 1.53
C ILE A 176 -6.39 -6.07 1.76
N VAL A 177 -5.91 -5.53 2.87
CA VAL A 177 -6.02 -4.10 3.18
C VAL A 177 -4.63 -3.50 3.24
N LEU A 178 -4.34 -2.54 2.37
CA LEU A 178 -3.14 -1.70 2.38
C LEU A 178 -3.39 -0.53 3.32
N THR A 179 -2.49 -0.30 4.28
CA THR A 179 -2.77 0.61 5.42
C THR A 179 -2.34 2.05 5.20
N GLY A 180 -1.81 2.38 4.02
CA GLY A 180 -1.26 3.69 3.71
C GLY A 180 0.26 3.75 3.87
N THR A 181 0.86 4.71 3.18
CA THR A 181 2.30 4.93 3.11
C THR A 181 2.74 6.15 3.91
N PRO A 182 3.95 6.13 4.53
CA PRO A 182 4.54 7.32 5.16
C PRO A 182 5.09 8.33 4.14
N ALA A 183 5.54 9.48 4.61
CA ALA A 183 6.23 10.49 3.81
C ALA A 183 7.50 9.95 3.14
N GLY A 184 7.94 10.62 2.07
CA GLY A 184 9.12 10.30 1.28
C GLY A 184 8.81 9.71 -0.09
N VAL A 185 7.53 9.77 -0.52
CA VAL A 185 7.14 9.35 -1.88
C VAL A 185 7.82 10.22 -2.95
N GLY A 186 8.00 9.65 -4.14
CA GLY A 186 8.70 10.33 -5.24
C GLY A 186 8.01 11.62 -5.69
N ALA A 187 6.69 11.64 -5.71
CA ALA A 187 5.90 12.81 -6.12
C ALA A 187 6.00 13.99 -5.13
N GLY A 188 6.33 13.73 -3.87
CA GLY A 188 6.51 14.76 -2.83
C GLY A 188 7.88 15.42 -2.84
N ARG A 189 8.83 14.92 -3.64
CA ARG A 189 10.21 15.41 -3.68
C ARG A 189 10.39 16.59 -4.64
N THR A 190 11.46 17.36 -4.43
CA THR A 190 11.86 18.44 -5.32
C THR A 190 13.34 18.27 -5.70
N PRO A 191 13.67 17.89 -6.96
CA PRO A 191 12.73 17.48 -8.02
C PRO A 191 12.04 16.14 -7.70
N PRO A 192 10.89 15.80 -8.33
CA PRO A 192 10.22 14.52 -8.16
C PRO A 192 11.14 13.33 -8.53
N LEU A 193 11.02 12.23 -7.82
CA LEU A 193 11.81 11.01 -8.00
C LEU A 193 10.89 9.82 -8.32
N TYR A 194 10.67 9.56 -9.61
CA TYR A 194 9.83 8.47 -10.07
C TYR A 194 10.63 7.23 -10.44
N LEU A 195 9.97 6.07 -10.38
CA LEU A 195 10.51 4.80 -10.83
C LEU A 195 10.74 4.82 -12.34
N LYS A 196 11.84 4.21 -12.78
CA LYS A 196 12.25 4.08 -14.18
C LYS A 196 12.86 2.72 -14.45
N ASP A 197 13.12 2.44 -15.71
CA ASP A 197 13.77 1.21 -16.14
C ASP A 197 15.10 0.97 -15.42
N GLY A 198 15.31 -0.27 -14.97
CA GLY A 198 16.52 -0.70 -14.25
C GLY A 198 16.55 -0.39 -12.76
N ASP A 199 15.58 0.36 -12.22
CA ASP A 199 15.52 0.63 -10.78
C ASP A 199 15.26 -0.65 -9.97
N THR A 200 15.74 -0.64 -8.73
CA THR A 200 15.41 -1.63 -7.71
C THR A 200 14.75 -0.93 -6.53
N VAL A 201 13.53 -1.34 -6.20
CA VAL A 201 12.81 -0.84 -5.04
C VAL A 201 12.67 -1.93 -3.98
N GLU A 202 12.94 -1.56 -2.74
CA GLU A 202 12.87 -2.44 -1.58
C GLU A 202 11.94 -1.81 -0.53
N VAL A 203 11.14 -2.64 0.12
CA VAL A 203 10.37 -2.24 1.30
C VAL A 203 10.67 -3.21 2.42
N LYS A 204 11.07 -2.69 3.58
CA LYS A 204 11.37 -3.47 4.78
C LYS A 204 10.41 -3.10 5.89
N ILE A 205 9.81 -4.11 6.52
CA ILE A 205 9.01 -3.92 7.73
C ILE A 205 9.50 -4.92 8.79
N ALA A 206 9.89 -4.37 9.93
CA ALA A 206 10.39 -5.18 11.04
C ALA A 206 9.41 -6.31 11.39
N LYS A 207 9.92 -7.53 11.59
CA LYS A 207 9.15 -8.75 11.95
C LYS A 207 8.12 -9.23 10.90
N VAL A 208 7.91 -8.50 9.79
CA VAL A 208 7.02 -8.88 8.69
C VAL A 208 7.81 -9.35 7.47
N GLY A 209 8.87 -8.64 7.09
CA GLY A 209 9.68 -9.12 5.98
C GLY A 209 10.36 -8.03 5.16
N HIS A 210 10.85 -8.48 4.01
CA HIS A 210 11.61 -7.68 3.06
C HIS A 210 11.10 -7.99 1.65
N LEU A 211 10.55 -6.99 0.99
CA LEU A 211 10.06 -7.01 -0.39
C LEU A 211 11.11 -6.37 -1.28
N VAL A 212 11.50 -7.03 -2.36
CA VAL A 212 12.46 -6.49 -3.35
C VAL A 212 11.90 -6.74 -4.74
N ASN A 213 11.83 -5.73 -5.56
CA ASN A 213 11.38 -5.83 -6.94
C ASN A 213 12.25 -4.96 -7.86
N ARG A 214 12.54 -5.46 -9.06
CA ARG A 214 13.13 -4.67 -10.13
C ARG A 214 12.05 -3.98 -10.93
N VAL A 215 12.38 -2.84 -11.52
CA VAL A 215 11.49 -2.07 -12.38
C VAL A 215 11.92 -2.22 -13.84
N ARG A 216 10.95 -2.35 -14.74
CA ARG A 216 11.16 -2.36 -16.19
C ARG A 216 10.06 -1.51 -16.86
N GLU A 217 10.44 -0.74 -17.85
CA GLU A 217 9.50 -0.07 -18.77
C GLU A 217 9.23 -0.94 -20.01
N GLU A 218 7.97 -0.91 -20.51
CA GLU A 218 7.62 -1.52 -21.80
C GLU A 218 8.11 -0.72 -23.00
#